data_d1eb9737c22e56c46a4faebe77fdc261
#
_entry.id   d1eb9737c22e56c46a4faebe77fdc261
#
_cell.length_a   1.000
_cell.length_b   1.000
_cell.length_c   1.000
_cell.angle_alpha   90.00
_cell.angle_beta   90.00
_cell.angle_gamma   90.00
#
_symmetry.space_group_name_H-M   'P 1'
#
loop_
_entity.id
_entity.type
_entity.pdbx_description
1 polymer ?
#
loop_
_entity_poly.entity_id
_entity_poly.type
_entity_poly.pdbx_seq_one_letter_code
_entity_poly.pdbx_strand_id
1 'polypeptide(L)'
;CISVRELLTEKNRVFGNRCSEKERKEVYYMSMEFLVGTSLRNNLFNLGLEAEFRKALADAGFDIDEIYAIDPDAGLGNGGLGRLASCYMDAATGMDYPMTGFSIRYEFGIFKQKIVDGWQMEFPDNWLEMGDVWLQAREDDAVEVKFGGEVREWMDNDRFKVAQFGYSSVMAVPYDMYI
;
A
#
# COMPACT_ATOMS: atom_id res chain seq x y z
N CYS A 1 -3.95 3.06 15.88
CA CYS A 1 -3.61 2.99 14.42
C CYS A 1 -3.97 4.29 13.69
N ILE A 2 -5.21 4.82 13.81
CA ILE A 2 -5.64 6.05 13.09
C ILE A 2 -4.70 7.22 13.36
N SER A 3 -4.39 7.53 14.63
CA SER A 3 -3.47 8.63 14.99
C SER A 3 -2.07 8.47 14.41
N VAL A 4 -1.57 7.24 14.32
CA VAL A 4 -0.26 6.96 13.67
C VAL A 4 -0.35 7.23 12.18
N ARG A 5 -1.43 6.79 11.51
CA ARG A 5 -1.66 7.05 10.10
C ARG A 5 -1.75 8.55 9.79
N GLU A 6 -2.42 9.33 10.63
CA GLU A 6 -2.50 10.79 10.50
C GLU A 6 -1.11 11.45 10.58
N LEU A 7 -0.26 11.00 11.49
CA LEU A 7 1.13 11.47 11.58
C LEU A 7 1.94 11.13 10.32
N LEU A 8 1.76 9.93 9.78
CA LEU A 8 2.42 9.52 8.54
C LEU A 8 1.94 10.36 7.35
N THR A 9 0.64 10.60 7.24
CA THR A 9 0.05 11.45 6.20
C THR A 9 0.65 12.84 6.24
N GLU A 10 0.77 13.45 7.41
CA GLU A 10 1.37 14.78 7.57
C GLU A 10 2.87 14.78 7.21
N LYS A 11 3.63 13.77 7.67
CA LYS A 11 5.05 13.63 7.29
C LYS A 11 5.22 13.48 5.77
N ASN A 12 4.39 12.65 5.14
CA ASN A 12 4.43 12.47 3.69
C ASN A 12 4.11 13.77 2.95
N ARG A 13 3.11 14.53 3.39
CA ARG A 13 2.75 15.84 2.83
C ARG A 13 3.92 16.83 2.90
N VAL A 14 4.58 16.92 4.06
CA VAL A 14 5.75 17.79 4.25
C VAL A 14 6.92 17.37 3.37
N PHE A 15 7.16 16.06 3.28
CA PHE A 15 8.21 15.51 2.41
C PHE A 15 7.93 15.79 0.93
N GLY A 16 6.71 15.57 0.46
CA GLY A 16 6.30 15.85 -0.94
C GLY A 16 6.48 17.32 -1.31
N ASN A 17 6.05 18.24 -0.44
CA ASN A 17 6.25 19.68 -0.66
C ASN A 17 7.74 20.02 -0.80
N ARG A 18 8.59 19.48 0.08
CA ARG A 18 10.05 19.67 0.04
C ARG A 18 10.68 19.11 -1.25
N CYS A 19 10.19 17.99 -1.75
CA CYS A 19 10.65 17.39 -3.00
C CYS A 19 10.25 18.26 -4.20
N SER A 20 9.00 18.75 -4.23
CA SER A 20 8.49 19.63 -5.29
C SER A 20 9.24 20.95 -5.34
N GLU A 21 9.49 21.61 -4.19
CA GLU A 21 10.27 22.83 -4.09
C GLU A 21 11.71 22.67 -4.61
N LYS A 22 12.28 21.48 -4.48
CA LYS A 22 13.64 21.16 -4.94
C LYS A 22 13.69 20.53 -6.34
N GLU A 23 12.55 20.44 -7.02
CA GLU A 23 12.41 19.82 -8.35
C GLU A 23 13.07 18.42 -8.40
N ARG A 24 12.93 17.63 -7.33
CA ARG A 24 13.49 16.28 -7.27
C ARG A 24 12.75 15.35 -8.22
N LYS A 25 13.50 14.47 -8.89
CA LYS A 25 12.92 13.39 -9.68
C LYS A 25 12.26 12.37 -8.76
N GLU A 26 11.01 12.01 -9.08
CA GLU A 26 10.29 10.95 -8.42
C GLU A 26 10.61 9.59 -9.05
N VAL A 27 10.64 8.56 -8.22
CA VAL A 27 10.81 7.17 -8.64
C VAL A 27 9.48 6.45 -8.49
N TYR A 28 9.01 5.86 -9.58
CA TYR A 28 7.81 5.02 -9.60
C TYR A 28 8.22 3.56 -9.73
N TYR A 29 7.90 2.75 -8.73
CA TYR A 29 8.20 1.34 -8.71
C TYR A 29 6.94 0.51 -8.89
N MET A 30 6.81 -0.15 -10.04
CA MET A 30 5.66 -0.98 -10.35
C MET A 30 6.00 -2.45 -10.03
N SER A 31 5.22 -3.06 -9.16
CA SER A 31 5.34 -4.48 -8.82
C SER A 31 3.96 -5.08 -8.59
N MET A 32 3.84 -6.37 -8.88
CA MET A 32 2.64 -7.15 -8.55
C MET A 32 2.53 -7.40 -7.05
N GLU A 33 3.64 -7.30 -6.30
CA GLU A 33 3.71 -7.62 -4.90
C GLU A 33 4.57 -6.61 -4.13
N PHE A 34 4.11 -6.30 -2.89
CA PHE A 34 4.87 -5.59 -1.88
C PHE A 34 4.69 -6.32 -0.54
N LEU A 35 5.68 -7.07 -0.10
CA LEU A 35 5.66 -7.79 1.17
C LEU A 35 6.23 -6.90 2.27
N VAL A 36 5.39 -6.03 2.80
CA VAL A 36 5.78 -4.97 3.75
C VAL A 36 5.67 -5.38 5.23
N GLY A 37 4.98 -6.48 5.52
CA GLY A 37 4.78 -6.94 6.89
C GLY A 37 3.68 -6.19 7.64
N THR A 38 3.80 -6.12 8.98
CA THR A 38 2.87 -5.40 9.86
C THR A 38 3.18 -3.91 9.90
N SER A 39 2.16 -3.08 9.94
CA SER A 39 2.33 -1.63 9.82
C SER A 39 2.51 -0.91 11.16
N LEU A 40 1.75 -1.28 12.20
CA LEU A 40 1.75 -0.52 13.45
C LEU A 40 3.12 -0.48 14.12
N ARG A 41 3.71 -1.65 14.35
CA ARG A 41 4.99 -1.75 15.03
C ARG A 41 6.12 -1.09 14.26
N ASN A 42 6.16 -1.34 12.94
CA ASN A 42 7.17 -0.77 12.05
C ASN A 42 7.10 0.76 12.03
N ASN A 43 5.89 1.31 11.88
CA ASN A 43 5.69 2.75 11.85
C ASN A 43 6.00 3.42 13.19
N LEU A 44 5.61 2.84 14.32
CA LEU A 44 5.96 3.37 15.64
C LEU A 44 7.47 3.36 15.89
N PHE A 45 8.17 2.31 15.47
CA PHE A 45 9.61 2.22 15.53
C PHE A 45 10.27 3.31 14.68
N ASN A 46 9.87 3.46 13.42
CA ASN A 46 10.43 4.44 12.50
C ASN A 46 10.13 5.90 12.91
N LEU A 47 9.01 6.12 13.57
CA LEU A 47 8.65 7.43 14.14
C LEU A 47 9.37 7.73 15.46
N GLY A 48 10.00 6.72 16.09
CA GLY A 48 10.61 6.83 17.41
C GLY A 48 9.58 7.03 18.53
N LEU A 49 8.34 6.56 18.36
CA LEU A 49 7.21 6.78 19.27
C LEU A 49 6.76 5.52 20.02
N GLU A 50 7.48 4.40 19.89
CA GLU A 50 7.07 3.14 20.52
C GLU A 50 6.97 3.25 22.04
N ALA A 51 7.92 3.92 22.69
CA ALA A 51 7.94 4.06 24.14
C ALA A 51 6.77 4.91 24.67
N GLU A 52 6.47 6.01 23.98
CA GLU A 52 5.35 6.90 24.34
C GLU A 52 4.00 6.20 24.14
N PHE A 53 3.83 5.47 23.04
CA PHE A 53 2.61 4.71 22.77
C PHE A 53 2.44 3.56 23.76
N ARG A 54 3.50 2.82 24.08
CA ARG A 54 3.50 1.76 25.10
C ARG A 54 3.04 2.30 26.43
N LYS A 55 3.59 3.44 26.87
CA LYS A 55 3.20 4.08 28.10
C LYS A 55 1.74 4.54 28.09
N ALA A 56 1.31 5.24 27.03
CA ALA A 56 -0.05 5.76 26.92
C ALA A 56 -1.10 4.62 26.91
N LEU A 57 -0.81 3.50 26.26
CA LEU A 57 -1.68 2.33 26.24
C LEU A 57 -1.72 1.64 27.61
N ALA A 58 -0.57 1.49 28.27
CA ALA A 58 -0.51 0.93 29.62
C ALA A 58 -1.29 1.78 30.63
N ASP A 59 -1.18 3.12 30.56
CA ASP A 59 -1.96 4.06 31.39
C ASP A 59 -3.48 3.93 31.13
N ALA A 60 -3.88 3.48 29.92
CA ALA A 60 -5.26 3.19 29.56
C ALA A 60 -5.69 1.73 29.81
N GLY A 61 -4.80 0.89 30.34
CA GLY A 61 -5.08 -0.51 30.66
C GLY A 61 -4.93 -1.49 29.51
N PHE A 62 -4.20 -1.13 28.45
CA PHE A 62 -3.94 -1.98 27.29
C PHE A 62 -2.47 -2.38 27.17
N ASP A 63 -2.21 -3.60 26.70
CA ASP A 63 -0.87 -4.04 26.34
C ASP A 63 -0.62 -3.84 24.86
N ILE A 64 0.43 -3.09 24.50
CA ILE A 64 0.80 -2.84 23.09
C ILE A 64 1.20 -4.13 22.36
N ASP A 65 1.76 -5.11 23.06
CA ASP A 65 2.19 -6.38 22.46
C ASP A 65 0.98 -7.23 22.06
N GLU A 66 -0.14 -7.16 22.79
CA GLU A 66 -1.42 -7.74 22.37
C GLU A 66 -1.98 -7.05 21.12
N ILE A 67 -1.83 -5.72 21.03
CA ILE A 67 -2.25 -4.96 19.85
C ILE A 67 -1.39 -5.30 18.63
N TYR A 68 -0.08 -5.46 18.79
CA TYR A 68 0.80 -5.91 17.72
C TYR A 68 0.44 -7.31 17.21
N ALA A 69 0.01 -8.19 18.10
CA ALA A 69 -0.35 -9.56 17.73
C ALA A 69 -1.60 -9.66 16.84
N ILE A 70 -2.47 -8.65 16.86
CA ILE A 70 -3.68 -8.58 16.03
C ILE A 70 -3.54 -7.68 14.80
N ASP A 71 -2.43 -6.95 14.64
CA ASP A 71 -2.15 -6.13 13.45
C ASP A 71 -1.77 -7.07 12.29
N PRO A 72 -2.61 -7.20 11.25
CA PRO A 72 -2.34 -8.17 10.20
C PRO A 72 -1.20 -7.70 9.28
N ASP A 73 -0.47 -8.67 8.73
CA ASP A 73 0.40 -8.39 7.58
C ASP A 73 -0.44 -7.90 6.41
N ALA A 74 0.04 -6.89 5.71
CA ALA A 74 -0.60 -6.46 4.48
C ALA A 74 -0.56 -7.57 3.44
N GLY A 75 -1.73 -8.02 2.97
CA GLY A 75 -1.90 -9.10 1.99
C GLY A 75 -1.51 -8.70 0.57
N LEU A 76 -0.45 -7.91 0.42
CA LEU A 76 0.00 -7.34 -0.85
C LEU A 76 1.23 -8.06 -1.43
N GLY A 77 1.72 -9.11 -0.78
CA GLY A 77 2.87 -9.86 -1.24
C GLY A 77 2.97 -11.24 -0.61
N ASN A 78 3.80 -12.11 -1.17
CA ASN A 78 3.93 -13.49 -0.73
C ASN A 78 5.38 -13.99 -0.67
N GLY A 79 6.26 -13.54 -1.56
CA GLY A 79 7.59 -14.12 -1.70
C GLY A 79 8.70 -13.10 -1.99
N GLY A 80 9.76 -13.59 -2.63
CA GLY A 80 10.96 -12.81 -2.90
C GLY A 80 10.75 -11.56 -3.74
N LEU A 81 9.82 -11.60 -4.70
CA LEU A 81 9.47 -10.43 -5.53
C LEU A 81 8.92 -9.30 -4.66
N GLY A 82 7.95 -9.61 -3.80
CA GLY A 82 7.34 -8.64 -2.90
C GLY A 82 8.31 -8.15 -1.82
N ARG A 83 9.17 -9.04 -1.31
CA ARG A 83 10.18 -8.65 -0.32
C ARG A 83 11.26 -7.76 -0.92
N LEU A 84 11.69 -8.02 -2.16
CA LEU A 84 12.62 -7.14 -2.86
C LEU A 84 12.04 -5.72 -3.02
N ALA A 85 10.79 -5.61 -3.46
CA ALA A 85 10.09 -4.34 -3.58
C ALA A 85 10.04 -3.58 -2.26
N SER A 86 9.69 -4.26 -1.16
CA SER A 86 9.68 -3.69 0.19
C SER A 86 11.06 -3.19 0.61
N CYS A 87 12.13 -3.96 0.38
CA CYS A 87 13.48 -3.53 0.70
C CYS A 87 13.92 -2.28 -0.09
N TYR A 88 13.50 -2.14 -1.34
CA TYR A 88 13.78 -0.93 -2.11
C TYR A 88 13.02 0.29 -1.57
N MET A 89 11.77 0.12 -1.13
CA MET A 89 11.00 1.20 -0.50
C MET A 89 11.70 1.67 0.79
N ASP A 90 12.09 0.74 1.67
CA ASP A 90 12.83 1.03 2.90
C ASP A 90 14.15 1.76 2.61
N ALA A 91 14.91 1.28 1.64
CA ALA A 91 16.18 1.90 1.25
C ALA A 91 15.99 3.32 0.71
N ALA A 92 14.98 3.54 -0.13
CA ALA A 92 14.66 4.85 -0.69
C ALA A 92 14.26 5.83 0.42
N THR A 93 13.44 5.38 1.36
CA THR A 93 13.02 6.18 2.54
C THR A 93 14.22 6.57 3.38
N GLY A 94 15.11 5.62 3.71
CA GLY A 94 16.32 5.87 4.48
C GLY A 94 17.33 6.82 3.81
N MET A 95 17.21 7.01 2.50
CA MET A 95 18.07 7.90 1.70
C MET A 95 17.38 9.20 1.25
N ASP A 96 16.18 9.49 1.77
CA ASP A 96 15.38 10.66 1.38
C ASP A 96 15.04 10.72 -0.14
N TYR A 97 14.89 9.58 -0.81
CA TYR A 97 14.43 9.54 -2.19
C TYR A 97 12.90 9.50 -2.26
N PRO A 98 12.26 10.39 -3.06
CA PRO A 98 10.83 10.31 -3.31
C PRO A 98 10.54 9.10 -4.21
N MET A 99 9.95 8.08 -3.61
CA MET A 99 9.61 6.83 -4.29
C MET A 99 8.16 6.43 -3.98
N THR A 100 7.42 6.09 -5.02
CA THR A 100 6.05 5.59 -4.91
C THR A 100 5.97 4.19 -5.52
N GLY A 101 5.52 3.22 -4.74
CA GLY A 101 5.22 1.87 -5.19
C GLY A 101 3.80 1.78 -5.73
N PHE A 102 3.62 1.09 -6.85
CA PHE A 102 2.31 0.81 -7.45
C PHE A 102 2.05 -0.68 -7.51
N SER A 103 0.92 -1.11 -6.98
CA SER A 103 0.45 -2.48 -7.00
C SER A 103 -1.07 -2.54 -7.10
N ILE A 104 -1.61 -3.75 -7.15
CA ILE A 104 -3.04 -3.99 -7.03
C ILE A 104 -3.37 -4.16 -5.55
N ARG A 105 -4.44 -3.52 -5.08
CA ARG A 105 -5.01 -3.79 -3.76
C ARG A 105 -5.80 -5.09 -3.84
N TYR A 106 -5.16 -6.19 -3.44
CA TYR A 106 -5.81 -7.49 -3.39
C TYR A 106 -6.85 -7.51 -2.28
N GLU A 107 -8.06 -7.98 -2.57
CA GLU A 107 -9.12 -8.15 -1.58
C GLU A 107 -8.76 -9.24 -0.57
N PHE A 108 -8.18 -10.33 -1.06
CA PHE A 108 -7.60 -11.39 -0.25
C PHE A 108 -6.11 -11.47 -0.53
N GLY A 109 -5.31 -11.68 0.51
CA GLY A 109 -3.92 -12.06 0.33
C GLY A 109 -3.81 -13.39 -0.44
N ILE A 110 -2.59 -13.76 -0.86
CA ILE A 110 -2.44 -14.93 -1.74
C ILE A 110 -2.97 -16.19 -1.04
N PHE A 111 -2.53 -16.47 0.18
CA PHE A 111 -3.12 -17.47 1.07
C PHE A 111 -2.45 -17.44 2.45
N LYS A 112 -3.16 -17.94 3.47
CA LYS A 112 -2.59 -18.31 4.77
C LYS A 112 -2.27 -19.79 4.81
N GLN A 113 -1.07 -20.12 5.29
CA GLN A 113 -0.67 -21.51 5.53
C GLN A 113 -0.93 -21.89 6.98
N LYS A 114 -1.53 -23.06 7.20
CA LYS A 114 -1.70 -23.68 8.53
C LYS A 114 -1.31 -25.15 8.46
N ILE A 115 -0.85 -25.67 9.59
CA ILE A 115 -0.67 -27.11 9.76
C ILE A 115 -1.91 -27.65 10.46
N VAL A 116 -2.62 -28.55 9.78
CA VAL A 116 -3.81 -29.24 10.29
C VAL A 116 -3.55 -30.72 10.20
N ASP A 117 -3.61 -31.44 11.33
CA ASP A 117 -3.35 -32.90 11.43
C ASP A 117 -2.01 -33.32 10.82
N GLY A 118 -0.98 -32.46 10.92
CA GLY A 118 0.35 -32.72 10.36
C GLY A 118 0.50 -32.38 8.87
N TRP A 119 -0.54 -31.88 8.22
CA TRP A 119 -0.54 -31.49 6.80
C TRP A 119 -0.58 -29.98 6.65
N GLN A 120 0.13 -29.48 5.65
CA GLN A 120 0.02 -28.08 5.25
C GLN A 120 -1.31 -27.87 4.51
N MET A 121 -2.05 -26.86 4.96
CA MET A 121 -3.31 -26.45 4.36
C MET A 121 -3.27 -24.96 4.03
N GLU A 122 -3.84 -24.58 2.89
CA GLU A 122 -4.02 -23.21 2.46
C GLU A 122 -5.43 -22.71 2.84
N PHE A 123 -5.48 -21.50 3.40
CA PHE A 123 -6.72 -20.83 3.78
C PHE A 123 -6.78 -19.45 3.14
N PRO A 124 -7.98 -18.89 2.93
CA PRO A 124 -8.13 -17.50 2.52
C PRO A 124 -7.42 -16.57 3.51
N ASP A 125 -6.69 -15.60 2.99
CA ASP A 125 -6.07 -14.54 3.79
C ASP A 125 -6.95 -13.30 3.79
N ASN A 126 -7.85 -13.20 4.76
CA ASN A 126 -8.78 -12.07 4.94
C ASN A 126 -8.07 -10.92 5.70
N TRP A 127 -6.98 -10.42 5.16
CA TRP A 127 -6.16 -9.39 5.82
C TRP A 127 -6.89 -8.06 6.04
N LEU A 128 -8.02 -7.83 5.36
CA LEU A 128 -8.89 -6.67 5.48
C LEU A 128 -10.09 -6.89 6.42
N GLU A 129 -10.15 -8.02 7.12
CA GLU A 129 -11.28 -8.35 8.02
C GLU A 129 -11.48 -7.29 9.11
N MET A 130 -10.42 -6.69 9.61
CA MET A 130 -10.45 -5.61 10.59
C MET A 130 -10.63 -4.20 9.98
N GLY A 131 -10.89 -4.13 8.68
CA GLY A 131 -11.05 -2.90 7.90
C GLY A 131 -9.74 -2.35 7.33
N ASP A 132 -9.86 -1.27 6.55
CA ASP A 132 -8.77 -0.61 5.82
C ASP A 132 -8.04 0.42 6.71
N VAL A 133 -7.54 0.01 7.88
CA VAL A 133 -6.95 0.94 8.84
C VAL A 133 -5.75 1.70 8.26
N TRP A 134 -4.90 1.01 7.49
CA TRP A 134 -3.68 1.56 6.91
C TRP A 134 -3.84 2.09 5.49
N LEU A 135 -4.95 1.79 4.82
CA LEU A 135 -5.23 2.18 3.45
C LEU A 135 -6.16 3.40 3.45
N GLN A 136 -5.79 4.41 2.70
CA GLN A 136 -6.59 5.63 2.54
C GLN A 136 -7.09 5.73 1.11
N ALA A 137 -8.40 5.57 0.90
CA ALA A 137 -9.01 5.70 -0.41
C ALA A 137 -8.93 7.15 -0.92
N ARG A 138 -8.64 7.32 -2.21
CA ARG A 138 -8.71 8.58 -2.92
C ARG A 138 -9.77 8.50 -4.02
N GLU A 139 -11.02 8.61 -3.62
CA GLU A 139 -12.18 8.47 -4.53
C GLU A 139 -12.21 9.56 -5.61
N ASP A 140 -11.75 10.76 -5.29
CA ASP A 140 -11.67 11.88 -6.24
C ASP A 140 -10.64 11.66 -7.36
N ASP A 141 -9.69 10.76 -7.15
CA ASP A 141 -8.65 10.38 -8.12
C ASP A 141 -8.98 9.08 -8.86
N ALA A 142 -10.23 8.62 -8.76
CA ALA A 142 -10.66 7.41 -9.46
C ALA A 142 -10.54 7.54 -10.97
N VAL A 143 -10.01 6.50 -11.63
CA VAL A 143 -9.81 6.47 -13.07
C VAL A 143 -10.64 5.36 -13.72
N GLU A 144 -11.19 5.64 -14.91
CA GLU A 144 -11.87 4.63 -15.71
C GLU A 144 -10.85 3.70 -16.37
N VAL A 145 -10.97 2.40 -16.11
CA VAL A 145 -10.17 1.35 -16.77
C VAL A 145 -11.05 0.57 -17.70
N LYS A 146 -10.64 0.48 -18.97
CA LYS A 146 -11.41 -0.12 -20.06
C LYS A 146 -10.87 -1.52 -20.37
N PHE A 147 -11.77 -2.49 -20.50
CA PHE A 147 -11.45 -3.89 -20.78
C PHE A 147 -12.12 -4.37 -22.07
N GLY A 148 -11.37 -5.11 -22.88
CA GLY A 148 -11.86 -5.68 -24.13
C GLY A 148 -12.18 -4.63 -25.19
N GLY A 149 -13.11 -4.98 -26.09
CA GLY A 149 -13.48 -4.12 -27.20
C GLY A 149 -12.45 -4.11 -28.34
N GLU A 150 -12.54 -3.11 -29.19
CA GLU A 150 -11.71 -2.91 -30.38
C GLU A 150 -11.01 -1.55 -30.30
N VAL A 151 -9.70 -1.53 -30.51
CA VAL A 151 -8.92 -0.29 -30.64
C VAL A 151 -8.88 0.11 -32.10
N ARG A 152 -9.27 1.34 -32.41
CA ARG A 152 -9.19 1.93 -33.73
C ARG A 152 -8.26 3.12 -33.75
N GLU A 153 -7.46 3.19 -34.79
CA GLU A 153 -6.48 4.22 -35.04
C GLU A 153 -6.79 4.94 -36.35
N TRP A 154 -6.70 6.27 -36.35
CA TRP A 154 -6.92 7.04 -37.57
C TRP A 154 -6.16 8.37 -37.54
N MET A 155 -6.02 8.98 -38.72
CA MET A 155 -5.51 10.34 -38.83
C MET A 155 -6.70 11.31 -38.93
N ASP A 156 -6.64 12.38 -38.17
CA ASP A 156 -7.61 13.48 -38.19
C ASP A 156 -6.84 14.81 -38.23
N ASN A 157 -6.88 15.53 -39.35
CA ASN A 157 -6.18 16.78 -39.57
C ASN A 157 -4.68 16.68 -39.18
N ASP A 158 -3.98 15.70 -39.73
CA ASP A 158 -2.57 15.38 -39.48
C ASP A 158 -2.23 15.01 -37.99
N ARG A 159 -3.25 14.75 -37.20
CA ARG A 159 -3.07 14.24 -35.83
C ARG A 159 -3.46 12.76 -35.76
N PHE A 160 -2.55 11.97 -35.23
CA PHE A 160 -2.83 10.57 -34.91
C PHE A 160 -3.82 10.47 -33.75
N LYS A 161 -4.90 9.72 -33.96
CA LYS A 161 -5.94 9.48 -32.96
C LYS A 161 -6.11 8.00 -32.70
N VAL A 162 -6.35 7.67 -31.45
CA VAL A 162 -6.66 6.32 -30.98
C VAL A 162 -7.90 6.37 -30.12
N ALA A 163 -8.82 5.45 -30.31
CA ALA A 163 -9.95 5.26 -29.41
C ALA A 163 -10.35 3.79 -29.32
N GLN A 164 -10.88 3.42 -28.16
CA GLN A 164 -11.38 2.09 -27.87
C GLN A 164 -12.90 2.11 -27.90
N PHE A 165 -13.50 1.12 -28.56
CA PHE A 165 -14.95 1.01 -28.77
C PHE A 165 -15.46 -0.35 -28.29
N GLY A 166 -16.72 -0.41 -27.82
CA GLY A 166 -17.34 -1.67 -27.39
C GLY A 166 -16.67 -2.33 -26.19
N TYR A 167 -16.02 -1.53 -25.34
CA TYR A 167 -15.38 -1.97 -24.12
C TYR A 167 -16.37 -2.06 -22.96
N SER A 168 -16.03 -2.83 -21.93
CA SER A 168 -16.57 -2.70 -20.59
C SER A 168 -15.61 -1.88 -19.73
N SER A 169 -16.12 -1.12 -18.76
CA SER A 169 -15.27 -0.33 -17.87
C SER A 169 -15.57 -0.56 -16.41
N VAL A 170 -14.53 -0.34 -15.58
CA VAL A 170 -14.62 -0.29 -14.14
C VAL A 170 -13.90 0.96 -13.64
N MET A 171 -14.36 1.51 -12.51
CA MET A 171 -13.65 2.59 -11.85
C MET A 171 -12.59 2.00 -10.92
N ALA A 172 -11.33 2.37 -11.16
CA ALA A 172 -10.21 2.02 -10.29
C ALA A 172 -9.97 3.16 -9.30
N VAL A 173 -10.18 2.88 -8.02
CA VAL A 173 -9.96 3.83 -6.93
C VAL A 173 -8.57 3.60 -6.35
N PRO A 174 -7.68 4.62 -6.34
CA PRO A 174 -6.39 4.52 -5.68
C PRO A 174 -6.53 4.44 -4.15
N TYR A 175 -5.62 3.70 -3.52
CA TYR A 175 -5.48 3.64 -2.08
C TYR A 175 -4.03 3.93 -1.71
N ASP A 176 -3.81 4.90 -0.83
CA ASP A 176 -2.48 5.19 -0.30
C ASP A 176 -2.20 4.37 0.95
N MET A 177 -1.00 3.82 1.03
CA MET A 177 -0.44 3.18 2.21
C MET A 177 0.96 3.74 2.44
N TYR A 178 1.21 4.28 3.63
CA TYR A 178 2.53 4.81 4.00
C TYR A 178 3.37 3.72 4.64
N ILE A 179 4.65 3.69 4.25
CA ILE A 179 5.63 2.71 4.70
C ILE A 179 6.81 3.43 5.35
#